data_e078868cb3dc02ab4fb6cf7b53ed58c7
#
_entry.id   e078868cb3dc02ab4fb6cf7b53ed58c7
#
_cell.length_a   1.000
_cell.length_b   1.000
_cell.length_c   1.000
_cell.angle_alpha   90.00
_cell.angle_beta   90.00
_cell.angle_gamma   90.00
#
_symmetry.space_group_name_H-M   'P 1'
#
loop_
_entity.id
_entity.type
_entity.pdbx_description
1 polymer ?
#
loop_
_entity_poly.entity_id
_entity_poly.type
_entity_poly.pdbx_seq_one_letter_code
_entity_poly.pdbx_strand_id
1 'polypeptide(L)'
;CHIWTPWFSLFGANSGFDAIEECFEEMTPHLFAVETGLSSDPAMNWRLSALDRYALLSNSDAHSPSRIGREANVFDADFSYTGLVDAIRGKDPARFLHTIEFFPEEGKYHYDGHRKCGVVLAPRESIQCRDLCPRCGKKLTIGVAHRVEELADRDPGVRPPGRVPFKNLIPLNEVIAEALGKSADCRSVWDAYFRFLREFGDELRVLTEVPVDELRRLQPEAVAAGVDRMRRGRVRIEPGHDGEYGRIRLLPEEEAGGEAAADGQLRLF
;
A
#
# COMPACT_ATOMS: atom_id res chain seq x y z
N CYS A 1 9.69 -11.80 4.48
CA CYS A 1 9.40 -10.54 3.77
C CYS A 1 8.41 -10.77 2.63
N HIS A 2 7.63 -9.72 2.27
CA HIS A 2 6.76 -9.67 1.07
C HIS A 2 5.93 -10.92 0.85
N ILE A 3 5.13 -11.32 1.84
CA ILE A 3 4.51 -12.65 1.81
C ILE A 3 3.51 -12.88 0.67
N TRP A 4 3.13 -11.84 -0.09
CA TRP A 4 2.12 -11.89 -1.15
C TRP A 4 2.59 -11.58 -2.57
N THR A 5 3.86 -11.24 -2.80
CA THR A 5 4.31 -11.04 -4.18
C THR A 5 4.05 -12.30 -5.02
N PRO A 6 3.60 -12.19 -6.29
CA PRO A 6 3.18 -13.35 -7.09
C PRO A 6 4.28 -14.38 -7.30
N TRP A 7 5.55 -13.95 -7.26
CA TRP A 7 6.73 -14.81 -7.42
C TRP A 7 7.62 -14.71 -6.18
N PHE A 8 8.24 -15.82 -5.81
CA PHE A 8 9.27 -15.90 -4.75
C PHE A 8 8.83 -15.49 -3.35
N SER A 9 7.54 -15.47 -3.05
CA SER A 9 7.04 -15.16 -1.72
C SER A 9 6.19 -16.30 -1.15
N LEU A 10 5.95 -16.24 0.16
CA LEU A 10 5.30 -17.30 0.92
C LEU A 10 3.96 -17.74 0.32
N PHE A 11 3.07 -16.78 0.03
CA PHE A 11 1.75 -17.03 -0.54
C PHE A 11 1.65 -16.66 -2.02
N GLY A 12 2.76 -16.53 -2.71
CA GLY A 12 2.78 -16.13 -4.12
C GLY A 12 2.00 -17.07 -5.02
N ALA A 13 1.12 -16.54 -5.86
CA ALA A 13 0.26 -17.33 -6.75
C ALA A 13 1.01 -18.26 -7.70
N ASN A 14 2.26 -17.93 -8.04
CA ASN A 14 3.04 -18.70 -9.01
C ASN A 14 4.08 -19.65 -8.39
N SER A 15 4.41 -19.51 -7.12
CA SER A 15 5.49 -20.29 -6.48
C SER A 15 5.37 -20.36 -4.96
N GLY A 16 4.23 -19.94 -4.41
CA GLY A 16 4.01 -19.95 -2.96
C GLY A 16 3.41 -21.25 -2.42
N PHE A 17 3.19 -21.23 -1.12
CA PHE A 17 2.51 -22.25 -0.35
C PHE A 17 1.11 -21.77 0.04
N ASP A 18 0.25 -22.68 0.50
CA ASP A 18 -1.07 -22.33 1.01
C ASP A 18 -1.05 -22.06 2.52
N ALA A 19 -0.04 -22.54 3.24
CA ALA A 19 0.14 -22.37 4.66
C ALA A 19 1.60 -22.05 5.04
N ILE A 20 1.78 -21.33 6.15
CA ILE A 20 3.11 -21.01 6.70
C ILE A 20 3.84 -22.29 7.13
N GLU A 21 3.11 -23.22 7.69
CA GLU A 21 3.61 -24.49 8.17
C GLU A 21 4.21 -25.36 7.06
N GLU A 22 3.69 -25.27 5.85
CA GLU A 22 4.24 -25.99 4.68
C GLU A 22 5.60 -25.45 4.25
N CYS A 23 5.83 -24.16 4.46
CA CYS A 23 7.08 -23.50 4.08
C CYS A 23 8.16 -23.62 5.16
N PHE A 24 7.79 -23.48 6.43
CA PHE A 24 8.74 -23.34 7.54
C PHE A 24 8.80 -24.56 8.45
N GLU A 25 7.92 -25.53 8.26
CA GLU A 25 7.93 -26.81 8.97
C GLU A 25 8.16 -26.64 10.48
N GLU A 26 9.19 -27.27 11.02
CA GLU A 26 9.58 -27.18 12.44
C GLU A 26 10.05 -25.79 12.89
N MET A 27 10.36 -24.89 11.96
CA MET A 27 10.74 -23.49 12.28
C MET A 27 9.55 -22.58 12.52
N THR A 28 8.33 -22.99 12.14
CA THR A 28 7.11 -22.19 12.29
C THR A 28 6.88 -21.64 13.70
N PRO A 29 7.12 -22.38 14.80
CA PRO A 29 6.95 -21.84 16.16
C PRO A 29 7.90 -20.69 16.52
N HIS A 30 8.98 -20.51 15.78
CA HIS A 30 9.96 -19.44 16.00
C HIS A 30 9.62 -18.16 15.25
N LEU A 31 8.64 -18.19 14.34
CA LEU A 31 8.17 -17.03 13.63
C LEU A 31 7.16 -16.26 14.50
N PHE A 32 7.32 -14.95 14.59
CA PHE A 32 6.43 -14.09 15.35
C PHE A 32 5.94 -12.85 14.56
N ALA A 33 6.52 -12.61 13.39
CA ALA A 33 6.12 -11.53 12.52
C ALA A 33 6.25 -11.93 11.05
N VAL A 34 5.44 -11.30 10.19
CA VAL A 34 5.52 -11.36 8.74
C VAL A 34 5.40 -9.93 8.18
N GLU A 35 5.89 -9.70 6.99
CA GLU A 35 5.87 -8.39 6.35
C GLU A 35 4.77 -8.33 5.29
N THR A 36 3.98 -7.25 5.33
CA THR A 36 2.97 -6.94 4.32
C THR A 36 3.61 -6.70 2.96
N GLY A 37 4.65 -5.87 2.93
CA GLY A 37 5.31 -5.38 1.72
C GLY A 37 4.37 -4.57 0.83
N LEU A 38 4.88 -4.00 -0.24
CA LEU A 38 4.12 -3.13 -1.15
C LEU A 38 2.93 -3.79 -1.87
N SER A 39 2.81 -5.11 -1.81
CA SER A 39 1.78 -5.88 -2.52
C SER A 39 0.54 -6.16 -1.67
N SER A 40 0.60 -5.95 -0.36
CA SER A 40 -0.52 -6.16 0.55
C SER A 40 -0.51 -5.19 1.72
N ASP A 41 -1.63 -5.01 2.37
CA ASP A 41 -1.79 -4.26 3.61
C ASP A 41 -2.37 -5.16 4.73
N PRO A 42 -2.46 -4.67 5.96
CA PRO A 42 -3.05 -5.43 7.05
C PRO A 42 -4.50 -5.88 6.80
N ALA A 43 -5.32 -5.10 6.08
CA ALA A 43 -6.70 -5.48 5.79
C ALA A 43 -6.78 -6.72 4.91
N MET A 44 -5.89 -6.85 3.93
CA MET A 44 -5.75 -8.05 3.11
C MET A 44 -5.28 -9.25 3.95
N ASN A 45 -4.30 -9.04 4.83
CA ASN A 45 -3.75 -10.08 5.68
C ASN A 45 -4.74 -10.57 6.76
N TRP A 46 -5.61 -9.71 7.28
CA TRP A 46 -6.64 -10.09 8.25
C TRP A 46 -7.70 -11.02 7.67
N ARG A 47 -7.74 -11.18 6.36
CA ARG A 47 -8.63 -12.14 5.70
C ARG A 47 -8.26 -13.60 5.97
N LEU A 48 -7.02 -13.86 6.41
CA LEU A 48 -6.53 -15.18 6.78
C LEU A 48 -6.39 -15.26 8.30
N SER A 49 -7.23 -16.08 8.96
CA SER A 49 -7.17 -16.25 10.41
C SER A 49 -5.85 -16.89 10.88
N ALA A 50 -5.22 -17.69 10.04
CA ALA A 50 -3.91 -18.28 10.29
C ALA A 50 -2.81 -17.23 10.56
N LEU A 51 -2.96 -16.02 10.01
CA LEU A 51 -2.03 -14.90 10.22
C LEU A 51 -2.23 -14.18 11.56
N ASP A 52 -3.27 -14.49 12.31
CA ASP A 52 -3.57 -13.80 13.57
C ASP A 52 -2.49 -13.92 14.64
N ARG A 53 -1.72 -14.97 14.60
CA ARG A 53 -0.62 -15.21 15.55
C ARG A 53 0.59 -14.33 15.29
N TYR A 54 0.74 -13.78 14.08
CA TYR A 54 1.89 -12.99 13.68
C TYR A 54 1.65 -11.49 13.82
N ALA A 55 2.71 -10.73 14.13
CA ALA A 55 2.72 -9.31 13.93
C ALA A 55 2.86 -8.99 12.44
N LEU A 56 2.16 -7.97 11.96
CA LEU A 56 2.33 -7.46 10.60
C LEU A 56 3.29 -6.29 10.65
N LEU A 57 4.36 -6.36 9.86
CA LEU A 57 5.37 -5.31 9.71
C LEU A 57 5.27 -4.70 8.34
N SER A 58 5.59 -3.42 8.25
CA SER A 58 5.58 -2.64 7.01
C SER A 58 6.96 -2.02 6.82
N ASN A 59 7.67 -2.41 5.76
CA ASN A 59 9.00 -1.89 5.49
C ASN A 59 9.12 -1.51 4.01
N SER A 60 9.76 -0.39 3.73
CA SER A 60 9.70 0.32 2.46
C SER A 60 10.31 -0.40 1.26
N ASP A 61 11.14 -1.41 1.46
CA ASP A 61 11.93 -2.05 0.38
C ASP A 61 12.59 -1.01 -0.55
N ALA A 62 13.18 0.02 0.08
CA ALA A 62 13.65 1.19 -0.63
C ALA A 62 14.94 0.92 -1.39
N HIS A 63 14.90 1.06 -2.71
CA HIS A 63 16.05 0.98 -3.62
C HIS A 63 16.62 2.37 -3.97
N SER A 64 16.05 3.43 -3.42
CA SER A 64 16.52 4.81 -3.55
C SER A 64 16.16 5.64 -2.32
N PRO A 65 16.90 6.71 -1.99
CA PRO A 65 16.64 7.54 -0.81
C PRO A 65 15.22 8.13 -0.76
N SER A 66 14.65 8.47 -1.91
CA SER A 66 13.30 9.05 -2.02
C SER A 66 12.17 8.06 -1.69
N ARG A 67 12.48 6.77 -1.55
CA ARG A 67 11.51 5.72 -1.21
C ARG A 67 11.59 5.27 0.26
N ILE A 68 12.55 5.79 1.02
CA ILE A 68 12.66 5.49 2.46
C ILE A 68 11.44 6.08 3.17
N GLY A 69 10.78 5.25 3.99
CA GLY A 69 9.63 5.66 4.80
C GLY A 69 8.27 5.66 4.09
N ARG A 70 8.20 5.23 2.82
CA ARG A 70 6.89 5.00 2.16
C ARG A 70 6.07 3.91 2.83
N GLU A 71 6.74 3.01 3.53
CA GLU A 71 6.22 2.09 4.52
C GLU A 71 7.07 2.16 5.76
N ALA A 72 6.46 2.05 6.95
CA ALA A 72 7.15 2.16 8.23
C ALA A 72 6.35 1.55 9.38
N ASN A 73 7.05 1.28 10.47
CA ASN A 73 6.45 0.84 11.73
C ASN A 73 6.65 1.93 12.79
N VAL A 74 5.60 2.28 13.50
CA VAL A 74 5.61 3.33 14.52
C VAL A 74 5.52 2.70 15.90
N PHE A 75 6.54 2.95 16.73
CA PHE A 75 6.65 2.38 18.07
C PHE A 75 6.72 3.48 19.14
N ASP A 76 6.13 3.19 20.29
CA ASP A 76 6.40 3.83 21.58
C ASP A 76 7.06 2.78 22.49
N ALA A 77 8.36 2.60 22.33
CA ALA A 77 9.16 1.58 22.99
C ALA A 77 10.60 2.05 23.15
N ASP A 78 11.36 1.39 24.02
CA ASP A 78 12.79 1.64 24.16
C ASP A 78 13.49 1.45 22.80
N PHE A 79 14.28 2.43 22.41
CA PHE A 79 15.06 2.39 21.17
C PHE A 79 16.25 1.44 21.34
N SER A 80 15.94 0.16 21.41
CA SER A 80 16.89 -0.94 21.52
C SER A 80 16.38 -2.15 20.75
N TYR A 81 17.27 -3.07 20.38
CA TYR A 81 16.89 -4.32 19.74
C TYR A 81 15.83 -5.09 20.55
N THR A 82 16.05 -5.25 21.85
CA THR A 82 15.14 -5.96 22.75
C THR A 82 13.81 -5.22 22.87
N GLY A 83 13.83 -3.89 23.06
CA GLY A 83 12.61 -3.09 23.16
C GLY A 83 11.72 -3.18 21.94
N LEU A 84 12.31 -3.14 20.73
CA LEU A 84 11.57 -3.28 19.46
C LEU A 84 11.05 -4.71 19.28
N VAL A 85 11.87 -5.74 19.51
CA VAL A 85 11.45 -7.14 19.39
C VAL A 85 10.32 -7.47 20.35
N ASP A 86 10.36 -6.97 21.59
CA ASP A 86 9.32 -7.19 22.59
C ASP A 86 8.02 -6.48 22.20
N ALA A 87 8.10 -5.25 21.65
CA ALA A 87 6.94 -4.54 21.13
C ALA A 87 6.27 -5.29 19.97
N ILE A 88 7.07 -5.81 19.03
CA ILE A 88 6.58 -6.60 17.89
C ILE A 88 5.91 -7.89 18.36
N ARG A 89 6.57 -8.66 19.23
CA ARG A 89 6.03 -9.91 19.76
C ARG A 89 4.76 -9.71 20.59
N GLY A 90 4.74 -8.65 21.37
CA GLY A 90 3.60 -8.31 22.23
C GLY A 90 2.37 -7.88 21.46
N LYS A 91 2.55 -7.31 20.27
CA LYS A 91 1.47 -6.73 19.44
C LYS A 91 0.56 -5.77 20.23
N ASP A 92 1.11 -5.15 21.28
CA ASP A 92 0.38 -4.20 22.11
C ASP A 92 0.28 -2.85 21.39
N PRO A 93 -0.93 -2.37 21.05
CA PRO A 93 -1.11 -1.08 20.39
C PRO A 93 -0.61 0.13 21.20
N ALA A 94 -0.33 -0.01 22.49
CA ALA A 94 0.30 1.03 23.29
C ALA A 94 1.82 1.12 23.06
N ARG A 95 2.44 0.08 22.51
CA ARG A 95 3.88 0.00 22.24
C ARG A 95 4.20 -0.10 20.75
N PHE A 96 3.43 -0.87 19.99
CA PHE A 96 3.42 -0.90 18.53
C PHE A 96 2.20 -0.13 18.06
N LEU A 97 2.36 1.18 17.85
CA LEU A 97 1.24 2.11 17.69
C LEU A 97 0.47 1.89 16.40
N HIS A 98 1.16 1.78 15.27
CA HIS A 98 0.57 1.49 13.96
C HIS A 98 1.64 1.23 12.91
N THR A 99 1.23 0.70 11.77
CA THR A 99 2.04 0.68 10.56
C THR A 99 1.61 1.79 9.61
N ILE A 100 2.55 2.23 8.78
CA ILE A 100 2.33 3.09 7.62
C ILE A 100 2.48 2.18 6.42
N GLU A 101 1.43 2.12 5.61
CA GLU A 101 1.32 1.22 4.47
C GLU A 101 1.20 2.02 3.17
N PHE A 102 1.81 1.51 2.14
CA PHE A 102 1.53 1.91 0.77
C PHE A 102 0.13 1.41 0.36
N PHE A 103 -0.44 1.98 -0.68
CA PHE A 103 -1.68 1.43 -1.24
C PHE A 103 -1.34 0.26 -2.16
N PRO A 104 -1.64 -1.00 -1.78
CA PRO A 104 -1.26 -2.16 -2.59
C PRO A 104 -1.93 -2.18 -3.97
N GLU A 105 -3.02 -1.43 -4.12
CA GLU A 105 -3.72 -1.27 -5.40
C GLU A 105 -2.89 -0.55 -6.46
N GLU A 106 -1.85 0.20 -6.08
CA GLU A 106 -0.91 0.80 -7.03
C GLU A 106 -0.02 -0.25 -7.70
N GLY A 107 0.13 -1.42 -7.08
CA GLY A 107 0.91 -2.52 -7.61
C GLY A 107 0.37 -3.03 -8.95
N LYS A 108 1.25 -3.17 -9.95
CA LYS A 108 0.90 -3.59 -11.33
C LYS A 108 0.35 -5.01 -11.49
N TYR A 109 0.22 -5.75 -10.41
CA TYR A 109 -0.38 -7.09 -10.36
C TYR A 109 -1.34 -7.22 -9.17
N HIS A 110 -2.04 -6.12 -8.83
CA HIS A 110 -2.97 -6.15 -7.70
C HIS A 110 -4.27 -6.88 -8.05
N TYR A 111 -4.96 -6.46 -9.11
CA TYR A 111 -6.17 -7.12 -9.63
C TYR A 111 -5.86 -8.04 -10.81
N ASP A 112 -6.84 -8.87 -11.14
CA ASP A 112 -6.79 -9.74 -12.30
C ASP A 112 -7.03 -8.92 -13.57
N GLY A 113 -6.35 -9.29 -14.65
CA GLY A 113 -6.53 -8.49 -15.86
C GLY A 113 -6.02 -9.13 -17.14
N HIS A 114 -6.40 -8.50 -18.23
CA HIS A 114 -5.87 -8.75 -19.56
C HIS A 114 -5.65 -7.42 -20.28
N ARG A 115 -4.47 -6.85 -20.12
CA ARG A 115 -4.09 -5.52 -20.62
C ARG A 115 -4.42 -5.34 -22.11
N LYS A 116 -4.10 -6.33 -22.95
CA LYS A 116 -4.40 -6.27 -24.41
C LYS A 116 -5.87 -6.08 -24.74
N CYS A 117 -6.77 -6.45 -23.84
CA CYS A 117 -8.21 -6.29 -24.01
C CYS A 117 -8.78 -5.15 -23.14
N GLY A 118 -7.97 -4.46 -22.36
CA GLY A 118 -8.44 -3.46 -21.40
C GLY A 118 -9.44 -4.04 -20.39
N VAL A 119 -9.17 -5.26 -19.92
CA VAL A 119 -10.02 -5.96 -18.93
C VAL A 119 -9.35 -5.92 -17.58
N VAL A 120 -10.06 -5.42 -16.57
CA VAL A 120 -9.70 -5.44 -15.14
C VAL A 120 -10.87 -6.06 -14.40
N LEU A 121 -10.62 -7.06 -13.58
CA LEU A 121 -11.65 -7.75 -12.81
C LEU A 121 -11.22 -7.87 -11.34
N ALA A 122 -12.18 -7.65 -10.45
CA ALA A 122 -12.00 -8.02 -9.06
C ALA A 122 -11.93 -9.56 -8.93
N PRO A 123 -11.27 -10.10 -7.88
CA PRO A 123 -11.08 -11.56 -7.74
C PRO A 123 -12.36 -12.38 -7.90
N ARG A 124 -13.45 -11.98 -7.25
CA ARG A 124 -14.75 -12.69 -7.35
C ARG A 124 -15.36 -12.66 -8.75
N GLU A 125 -15.08 -11.61 -9.52
CA GLU A 125 -15.56 -11.50 -10.91
C GLU A 125 -14.75 -12.41 -11.83
N SER A 126 -13.42 -12.48 -11.66
CA SER A 126 -12.58 -13.36 -12.45
C SER A 126 -12.84 -14.84 -12.17
N ILE A 127 -13.05 -15.22 -10.91
CA ILE A 127 -13.48 -16.58 -10.53
C ILE A 127 -14.79 -16.95 -11.23
N GLN A 128 -15.78 -16.06 -11.28
CA GLN A 128 -17.04 -16.30 -12.02
C GLN A 128 -16.83 -16.51 -13.51
N CYS A 129 -15.81 -15.82 -14.08
CA CYS A 129 -15.39 -15.99 -15.46
C CYS A 129 -14.43 -17.17 -15.67
N ARG A 130 -14.15 -17.99 -14.63
CA ARG A 130 -13.17 -19.10 -14.65
C ARG A 130 -11.77 -18.62 -15.06
N ASP A 131 -11.40 -17.45 -14.61
CA ASP A 131 -10.12 -16.77 -14.89
C ASP A 131 -9.84 -16.58 -16.39
N LEU A 132 -10.90 -16.49 -17.17
CA LEU A 132 -10.83 -16.24 -18.58
C LEU A 132 -11.27 -14.82 -18.92
N CYS A 133 -10.53 -14.17 -19.79
CA CYS A 133 -10.88 -12.85 -20.29
C CYS A 133 -12.24 -12.85 -21.01
N PRO A 134 -13.25 -12.08 -20.58
CA PRO A 134 -14.58 -12.08 -21.17
C PRO A 134 -14.60 -11.54 -22.63
N ARG A 135 -13.54 -10.85 -23.04
CA ARG A 135 -13.43 -10.33 -24.41
C ARG A 135 -12.82 -11.32 -25.41
N CYS A 136 -11.83 -12.10 -25.01
CA CYS A 136 -11.09 -12.94 -25.95
C CYS A 136 -10.95 -14.42 -25.53
N GLY A 137 -11.45 -14.81 -24.35
CA GLY A 137 -11.39 -16.17 -23.84
C GLY A 137 -10.01 -16.68 -23.42
N LYS A 138 -8.96 -15.84 -23.43
CA LYS A 138 -7.63 -16.21 -22.94
C LYS A 138 -7.57 -16.09 -21.43
N LYS A 139 -6.62 -16.80 -20.82
CA LYS A 139 -6.37 -16.69 -19.37
C LYS A 139 -6.07 -15.24 -18.98
N LEU A 140 -6.62 -14.82 -17.84
CA LEU A 140 -6.25 -13.58 -17.17
C LEU A 140 -4.86 -13.72 -16.53
N THR A 141 -4.17 -12.61 -16.38
CA THR A 141 -3.05 -12.50 -15.44
C THR A 141 -3.65 -12.34 -14.04
N ILE A 142 -3.37 -13.30 -13.16
CA ILE A 142 -3.92 -13.34 -11.80
C ILE A 142 -3.14 -12.37 -10.90
N GLY A 143 -3.89 -11.58 -10.14
CA GLY A 143 -3.34 -10.59 -9.21
C GLY A 143 -3.19 -11.09 -7.77
N VAL A 144 -2.56 -10.28 -6.94
CA VAL A 144 -2.36 -10.58 -5.51
C VAL A 144 -3.69 -10.66 -4.77
N ALA A 145 -4.63 -9.77 -5.06
CA ALA A 145 -5.94 -9.77 -4.41
C ALA A 145 -6.72 -11.08 -4.66
N HIS A 146 -6.55 -11.70 -5.83
CA HIS A 146 -7.12 -13.00 -6.14
C HIS A 146 -6.57 -14.08 -5.23
N ARG A 147 -5.25 -14.11 -5.06
CA ARG A 147 -4.60 -15.10 -4.18
C ARG A 147 -5.03 -14.94 -2.73
N VAL A 148 -5.23 -13.70 -2.28
CA VAL A 148 -5.83 -13.43 -0.96
C VAL A 148 -7.25 -13.97 -0.89
N GLU A 149 -8.08 -13.77 -1.94
CA GLU A 149 -9.45 -14.30 -1.99
C GLU A 149 -9.49 -15.83 -1.95
N GLU A 150 -8.56 -16.51 -2.64
CA GLU A 150 -8.45 -17.98 -2.63
C GLU A 150 -8.17 -18.56 -1.24
N LEU A 151 -7.26 -17.91 -0.48
CA LEU A 151 -6.83 -18.39 0.83
C LEU A 151 -7.67 -17.85 1.99
N ALA A 152 -8.54 -16.87 1.75
CA ALA A 152 -9.30 -16.19 2.77
C ALA A 152 -10.36 -17.08 3.44
N ASP A 153 -10.41 -17.02 4.75
CA ASP A 153 -11.44 -17.62 5.60
C ASP A 153 -12.35 -16.58 6.29
N ARG A 154 -12.15 -15.29 5.97
CA ARG A 154 -12.95 -14.15 6.46
C ARG A 154 -13.36 -13.24 5.31
N ASP A 155 -14.50 -12.58 5.47
CA ASP A 155 -14.99 -11.58 4.52
C ASP A 155 -14.12 -10.30 4.52
N PRO A 156 -14.08 -9.55 3.39
CA PRO A 156 -13.46 -8.24 3.35
C PRO A 156 -14.03 -7.29 4.42
N GLY A 157 -13.16 -6.46 5.00
CA GLY A 157 -13.54 -5.49 6.01
C GLY A 157 -13.59 -6.02 7.45
N VAL A 158 -13.44 -7.32 7.66
CA VAL A 158 -13.34 -7.89 9.01
C VAL A 158 -12.00 -7.49 9.62
N ARG A 159 -12.06 -6.78 10.76
CA ARG A 159 -10.88 -6.45 11.58
C ARG A 159 -10.90 -7.30 12.84
N PRO A 160 -9.96 -8.24 13.03
CA PRO A 160 -9.88 -9.02 14.26
C PRO A 160 -9.54 -8.13 15.46
N PRO A 161 -10.03 -8.44 16.67
CA PRO A 161 -9.74 -7.66 17.85
C PRO A 161 -8.25 -7.68 18.22
N GLY A 162 -7.76 -6.60 18.85
CA GLY A 162 -6.39 -6.50 19.34
C GLY A 162 -5.32 -6.37 18.24
N ARG A 163 -5.70 -6.00 17.03
CA ARG A 163 -4.73 -5.78 15.93
C ARG A 163 -4.11 -4.41 15.98
N VAL A 164 -2.82 -4.36 15.73
CA VAL A 164 -2.10 -3.11 15.48
C VAL A 164 -2.80 -2.37 14.34
N PRO A 165 -3.17 -1.10 14.51
CA PRO A 165 -3.80 -0.32 13.45
C PRO A 165 -2.80 0.00 12.33
N PHE A 166 -3.32 0.48 11.19
CA PHE A 166 -2.50 0.93 10.09
C PHE A 166 -3.06 2.19 9.44
N LYS A 167 -2.23 2.88 8.67
CA LYS A 167 -2.59 4.06 7.87
C LYS A 167 -2.00 3.88 6.48
N ASN A 168 -2.85 3.92 5.44
CA ASN A 168 -2.36 4.02 4.08
C ASN A 168 -1.97 5.47 3.80
N LEU A 169 -0.76 5.70 3.32
CA LEU A 169 -0.24 7.01 2.96
C LEU A 169 0.23 7.03 1.51
N ILE A 170 0.10 8.19 0.90
CA ILE A 170 0.69 8.52 -0.39
C ILE A 170 1.88 9.44 -0.12
N PRO A 171 3.05 9.24 -0.73
CA PRO A 171 4.20 10.11 -0.58
C PRO A 171 3.87 11.58 -0.87
N LEU A 172 4.39 12.49 -0.07
CA LEU A 172 4.05 13.93 -0.16
C LEU A 172 4.36 14.52 -1.55
N ASN A 173 5.43 14.07 -2.19
CA ASN A 173 5.75 14.51 -3.55
C ASN A 173 4.67 14.09 -4.56
N GLU A 174 4.01 12.96 -4.38
CA GLU A 174 2.92 12.48 -5.23
C GLU A 174 1.62 13.27 -4.95
N VAL A 175 1.32 13.58 -3.69
CA VAL A 175 0.22 14.49 -3.30
C VAL A 175 0.42 15.87 -3.94
N ILE A 176 1.64 16.42 -3.88
CA ILE A 176 1.97 17.72 -4.50
C ILE A 176 1.89 17.63 -6.03
N ALA A 177 2.33 16.53 -6.61
CA ALA A 177 2.28 16.32 -8.05
C ALA A 177 0.85 16.33 -8.56
N GLU A 178 -0.07 15.64 -7.89
CA GLU A 178 -1.49 15.66 -8.23
C GLU A 178 -2.08 17.07 -8.07
N ALA A 179 -1.79 17.75 -6.96
CA ALA A 179 -2.25 19.11 -6.72
C ALA A 179 -1.76 20.14 -7.77
N LEU A 180 -0.60 19.91 -8.38
CA LEU A 180 -0.03 20.75 -9.42
C LEU A 180 -0.37 20.29 -10.84
N GLY A 181 -0.98 19.11 -11.01
CA GLY A 181 -1.19 18.49 -12.31
C GLY A 181 0.14 18.19 -13.04
N LYS A 182 1.18 17.73 -12.31
CA LYS A 182 2.53 17.51 -12.83
C LYS A 182 3.06 16.13 -12.46
N SER A 183 4.16 15.72 -13.12
CA SER A 183 4.91 14.53 -12.71
C SER A 183 5.57 14.75 -11.36
N ALA A 184 5.62 13.71 -10.52
CA ALA A 184 6.26 13.74 -9.19
C ALA A 184 7.76 14.08 -9.24
N ASP A 185 8.42 13.88 -10.37
CA ASP A 185 9.84 14.19 -10.57
C ASP A 185 10.11 15.62 -11.01
N CYS A 186 9.05 16.43 -11.24
CA CYS A 186 9.22 17.81 -11.66
C CYS A 186 9.87 18.66 -10.58
N ARG A 187 10.78 19.56 -11.01
CA ARG A 187 11.47 20.51 -10.11
C ARG A 187 10.49 21.32 -9.24
N SER A 188 9.38 21.79 -9.82
CA SER A 188 8.37 22.56 -9.07
C SER A 188 7.67 21.75 -7.97
N VAL A 189 7.57 20.42 -8.12
CA VAL A 189 7.07 19.50 -7.10
C VAL A 189 8.06 19.43 -5.95
N TRP A 190 9.34 19.22 -6.25
CA TRP A 190 10.40 19.18 -5.24
C TRP A 190 10.62 20.52 -4.54
N ASP A 191 10.51 21.65 -5.26
CA ASP A 191 10.57 22.98 -4.65
C ASP A 191 9.44 23.19 -3.64
N ALA A 192 8.22 22.70 -3.93
CA ALA A 192 7.09 22.72 -3.01
C ALA A 192 7.32 21.74 -1.84
N TYR A 193 7.74 20.50 -2.12
CA TYR A 193 8.08 19.49 -1.13
C TYR A 193 9.03 20.03 -0.06
N PHE A 194 10.18 20.60 -0.47
CA PHE A 194 11.14 21.17 0.46
C PHE A 194 10.62 22.41 1.21
N ARG A 195 9.61 23.12 0.69
CA ARG A 195 8.94 24.19 1.46
C ARG A 195 8.12 23.63 2.60
N PHE A 196 7.36 22.57 2.35
CA PHE A 196 6.60 21.88 3.41
C PHE A 196 7.55 21.32 4.49
N LEU A 197 8.66 20.70 4.11
CA LEU A 197 9.62 20.16 5.07
C LEU A 197 10.31 21.25 5.90
N ARG A 198 10.67 22.39 5.30
CA ARG A 198 11.26 23.51 6.05
C ARG A 198 10.31 24.09 7.09
N GLU A 199 9.02 24.13 6.79
CA GLU A 199 8.00 24.68 7.70
C GLU A 199 7.62 23.68 8.80
N PHE A 200 7.44 22.41 8.44
CA PHE A 200 6.83 21.41 9.34
C PHE A 200 7.77 20.31 9.83
N GLY A 201 9.01 20.27 9.34
CA GLY A 201 10.06 19.35 9.76
C GLY A 201 10.25 18.16 8.84
N ASP A 202 9.32 17.22 8.80
CA ASP A 202 9.45 16.01 8.01
C ASP A 202 8.15 15.63 7.29
N GLU A 203 8.27 14.70 6.33
CA GLU A 203 7.17 14.28 5.47
C GLU A 203 6.06 13.57 6.24
N LEU A 204 6.41 12.64 7.12
CA LEU A 204 5.40 11.87 7.86
C LEU A 204 4.58 12.78 8.77
N ARG A 205 5.21 13.76 9.38
CA ARG A 205 4.52 14.77 10.17
C ARG A 205 3.55 15.59 9.32
N VAL A 206 3.96 16.01 8.13
CA VAL A 206 3.07 16.70 7.16
C VAL A 206 1.89 15.82 6.82
N LEU A 207 2.11 14.54 6.52
CA LEU A 207 1.06 13.62 6.09
C LEU A 207 0.13 13.17 7.21
N THR A 208 0.59 13.11 8.48
CA THR A 208 -0.16 12.49 9.56
C THR A 208 -0.60 13.41 10.69
N GLU A 209 0.16 14.48 11.02
CA GLU A 209 0.01 15.24 12.26
C GLU A 209 -0.40 16.69 12.05
N VAL A 210 0.28 17.41 11.12
CA VAL A 210 0.07 18.86 10.94
C VAL A 210 -1.41 19.17 10.67
N PRO A 211 -2.03 20.10 11.42
CA PRO A 211 -3.41 20.50 11.18
C PRO A 211 -3.63 20.97 9.73
N VAL A 212 -4.74 20.58 9.12
CA VAL A 212 -5.05 20.91 7.72
C VAL A 212 -5.06 22.41 7.49
N ASP A 213 -5.55 23.19 8.46
CA ASP A 213 -5.59 24.66 8.36
C ASP A 213 -4.19 25.30 8.36
N GLU A 214 -3.22 24.67 8.98
CA GLU A 214 -1.82 25.08 8.89
C GLU A 214 -1.22 24.75 7.52
N LEU A 215 -1.52 23.57 6.99
CA LEU A 215 -1.10 23.17 5.64
C LEU A 215 -1.63 24.14 4.57
N ARG A 216 -2.87 24.67 4.72
CA ARG A 216 -3.47 25.65 3.80
C ARG A 216 -2.70 26.96 3.68
N ARG A 217 -1.86 27.30 4.65
CA ARG A 217 -1.03 28.50 4.61
C ARG A 217 0.09 28.43 3.58
N LEU A 218 0.43 27.20 3.14
CA LEU A 218 1.43 26.99 2.10
C LEU A 218 0.79 26.66 0.75
N GLN A 219 1.38 27.17 -0.31
CA GLN A 219 0.97 26.87 -1.68
C GLN A 219 1.65 25.61 -2.22
N PRO A 220 0.97 24.77 -2.98
CA PRO A 220 -0.43 24.92 -3.41
C PRO A 220 -1.44 24.49 -2.34
N GLU A 221 -2.54 25.22 -2.19
CA GLU A 221 -3.59 24.94 -1.21
C GLU A 221 -4.24 23.56 -1.42
N ALA A 222 -4.31 23.08 -2.65
CA ALA A 222 -4.84 21.76 -3.00
C ALA A 222 -4.07 20.60 -2.30
N VAL A 223 -2.81 20.81 -1.88
CA VAL A 223 -2.07 19.82 -1.09
C VAL A 223 -2.77 19.56 0.25
N ALA A 224 -3.23 20.60 0.93
CA ALA A 224 -3.96 20.46 2.20
C ALA A 224 -5.27 19.69 2.02
N ALA A 225 -5.98 19.90 0.91
CA ALA A 225 -7.19 19.14 0.57
C ALA A 225 -6.85 17.68 0.29
N GLY A 226 -5.78 17.40 -0.45
CA GLY A 226 -5.30 16.04 -0.73
C GLY A 226 -4.95 15.29 0.56
N VAL A 227 -4.17 15.91 1.46
CA VAL A 227 -3.81 15.34 2.76
C VAL A 227 -5.05 15.07 3.64
N ASP A 228 -6.02 16.02 3.69
CA ASP A 228 -7.25 15.81 4.45
C ASP A 228 -8.04 14.60 3.93
N ARG A 229 -8.19 14.50 2.61
CA ARG A 229 -8.90 13.38 1.97
C ARG A 229 -8.21 12.05 2.23
N MET A 230 -6.89 11.99 2.09
CA MET A 230 -6.08 10.80 2.39
C MET A 230 -6.26 10.36 3.84
N ARG A 231 -6.11 11.29 4.81
CA ARG A 231 -6.30 10.99 6.24
C ARG A 231 -7.69 10.46 6.57
N ARG A 232 -8.70 10.84 5.80
CA ARG A 232 -10.09 10.35 5.96
C ARG A 232 -10.40 9.11 5.13
N GLY A 233 -9.44 8.56 4.40
CA GLY A 233 -9.66 7.44 3.48
C GLY A 233 -10.58 7.77 2.30
N ARG A 234 -10.70 9.06 1.93
CA ARG A 234 -11.55 9.52 0.82
C ARG A 234 -10.74 9.59 -0.46
N VAL A 235 -10.32 8.45 -0.94
CA VAL A 235 -9.51 8.30 -2.15
C VAL A 235 -10.30 7.55 -3.23
N ARG A 236 -10.01 7.83 -4.49
CA ARG A 236 -10.48 7.02 -5.62
C ARG A 236 -9.36 6.07 -6.02
N ILE A 237 -9.67 4.79 -6.05
CA ILE A 237 -8.73 3.73 -6.33
C ILE A 237 -8.97 3.19 -7.74
N GLU A 238 -7.93 3.18 -8.56
CA GLU A 238 -7.88 2.54 -9.87
C GLU A 238 -6.81 1.44 -9.76
N PRO A 239 -7.18 0.16 -9.52
CA PRO A 239 -6.21 -0.88 -9.19
C PRO A 239 -5.36 -1.27 -10.40
N GLY A 240 -4.07 -1.52 -10.15
CA GLY A 240 -3.15 -2.02 -11.16
C GLY A 240 -3.43 -3.48 -11.51
N HIS A 241 -3.08 -3.87 -12.74
CA HIS A 241 -3.36 -5.19 -13.28
C HIS A 241 -2.47 -5.51 -14.48
N ASP A 242 -2.16 -6.76 -14.70
CA ASP A 242 -1.47 -7.29 -15.90
C ASP A 242 -0.27 -6.44 -16.38
N GLY A 243 0.54 -5.95 -15.42
CA GLY A 243 1.73 -5.15 -15.70
C GLY A 243 1.48 -3.64 -15.79
N GLU A 244 0.25 -3.17 -15.62
CA GLU A 244 -0.11 -1.75 -15.54
C GLU A 244 -0.22 -1.32 -14.08
N TYR A 245 0.44 -0.21 -13.71
CA TYR A 245 0.35 0.35 -12.38
C TYR A 245 -1.04 0.91 -12.10
N GLY A 246 -1.53 0.71 -10.89
CA GLY A 246 -2.71 1.39 -10.40
C GLY A 246 -2.46 2.86 -10.10
N ARG A 247 -3.53 3.55 -9.72
CA ARG A 247 -3.49 4.97 -9.37
C ARG A 247 -4.41 5.24 -8.20
N ILE A 248 -3.93 6.01 -7.25
CA ILE A 248 -4.75 6.53 -6.17
C ILE A 248 -4.96 8.03 -6.42
N ARG A 249 -6.22 8.46 -6.50
CA ARG A 249 -6.60 9.84 -6.73
C ARG A 249 -7.11 10.47 -5.45
N LEU A 250 -6.51 11.57 -5.07
CA LEU A 250 -6.86 12.35 -3.87
C LEU A 250 -7.85 13.47 -4.19
N LEU A 251 -7.71 14.09 -5.36
CA LEU A 251 -8.52 15.22 -5.74
C LEU A 251 -9.59 14.84 -6.77
N PRO A 252 -10.78 15.48 -6.76
CA PRO A 252 -11.72 15.41 -7.86
C PRO A 252 -11.07 15.91 -9.16
N GLU A 253 -11.52 15.42 -10.31
CA GLU A 253 -10.98 15.82 -11.62
C GLU A 253 -11.05 17.34 -11.85
N GLU A 254 -12.02 18.02 -11.25
CA GLU A 254 -12.20 19.47 -11.31
C GLU A 254 -11.18 20.26 -10.46
N GLU A 255 -10.61 19.64 -9.43
CA GLU A 255 -9.62 20.24 -8.51
C GLU A 255 -8.18 19.81 -8.83
N ALA A 256 -7.99 18.73 -9.58
CA ALA A 256 -6.68 18.32 -10.10
C ALA A 256 -6.33 19.31 -11.23
N GLY A 257 -5.27 20.09 -11.04
CA GLY A 257 -4.82 21.14 -11.97
C GLY A 257 -4.84 20.68 -13.42
N GLY A 258 -5.57 21.38 -14.23
CA GLY A 258 -6.08 21.08 -15.55
C GLY A 258 -5.17 20.29 -16.50
N GLU A 259 -5.84 19.50 -17.33
CA GLU A 259 -5.34 18.67 -18.44
C GLU A 259 -4.25 17.68 -18.07
N ALA A 260 -4.67 16.44 -17.76
CA ALA A 260 -3.80 15.29 -17.80
C ALA A 260 -3.27 15.15 -19.25
N ALA A 261 -2.01 15.53 -19.47
CA ALA A 261 -1.28 15.12 -20.65
C ALA A 261 -1.26 13.59 -20.66
N ALA A 262 -1.97 13.00 -21.60
CA ALA A 262 -1.78 11.63 -21.98
C ALA A 262 -0.34 11.50 -22.47
N ASP A 263 0.40 10.61 -21.89
CA ASP A 263 1.74 10.11 -22.17
C ASP A 263 2.79 10.44 -21.10
N GLY A 264 3.13 9.40 -20.39
CA GLY A 264 4.25 9.41 -19.46
C GLY A 264 4.46 8.06 -18.81
N GLN A 265 4.82 7.08 -19.64
CA GLN A 265 5.34 5.81 -19.14
C GLN A 265 6.52 6.10 -18.20
N LEU A 266 6.28 6.02 -16.89
CA LEU A 266 7.34 6.06 -15.87
C LEU A 266 8.29 4.88 -16.12
N ARG A 267 9.43 5.18 -16.70
CA ARG A 267 10.56 4.24 -16.75
C ARG A 267 11.18 4.24 -15.36
N LEU A 268 10.97 3.17 -14.63
CA LEU A 268 11.73 2.81 -13.44
C LEU A 268 12.96 2.01 -13.90
N PHE A 269 14.12 2.60 -13.71
CA PHE A 269 15.39 1.87 -13.61
C PHE A 269 15.75 1.77 -12.12
#